data_898929dfe4345f89d6459f123b6a2735
#
_entry.id   898929dfe4345f89d6459f123b6a2735
#
_cell.length_a   1.000
_cell.length_b   1.000
_cell.length_c   1.000
_cell.angle_alpha   90.00
_cell.angle_beta   90.00
_cell.angle_gamma   90.00
#
_symmetry.space_group_name_H-M   'P 1'
#
loop_
_entity.id
_entity.type
_entity.pdbx_description
1 polymer ?
#
loop_
_entity_poly.entity_id
_entity_poly.type
_entity_poly.pdbx_seq_one_letter_code
_entity_poly.pdbx_strand_id
1 'polypeptide(L)'
;MANPLSAAAGAAAEPATLVLMLGVAGLLTARARWPLGVALAAAAAAGAVANGHAFPLRHLVEGAFSYLDPILVIATAMIFMRALADAGALDTIGRSVESRFGDRPAVLLPLVMLIVMFPGMITGSSTASVLTAGAMATSVLGRLGLAPARAAAFVGMGGILGMIAPPINIPAMLIGSGIDLPYAGFTAPLALAAFPVALGVAYGLGRPLLSGRGAVLPERPAPQAEAALRPALPPWRALLPVAVAVVLMLAPALAPGRIPEPGLPLTFLLAAAAVVAVRPRFGVRVSALRAVAEALPVLGILAGVGAFIQVMTLTGARGWLVALMVGAPSWAIFAAAAVSLPLFGAVSAFGSASVLGVPFLLALLGRDEIVTTAGLSMLAGLGDLMLPAALAPTLAARAAGLDDRRPVLRLCVLPAFAVAGCALVILFFAPQLGRWLR
;
A
#
# COMPACT_ATOMS: atom_id res chain seq x y z
N MET A 1 -19.02 14.40 43.46
CA MET A 1 -19.49 15.27 42.37
C MET A 1 -18.27 15.86 41.67
N ALA A 2 -17.95 15.38 40.49
CA ALA A 2 -16.83 15.93 39.69
C ALA A 2 -17.19 17.35 39.23
N ASN A 3 -16.28 18.26 39.39
CA ASN A 3 -16.46 19.68 39.04
C ASN A 3 -16.66 19.79 37.51
N PRO A 4 -17.79 20.34 37.02
CA PRO A 4 -18.05 20.47 35.58
C PRO A 4 -16.98 21.26 34.82
N LEU A 5 -16.24 22.14 35.50
CA LEU A 5 -15.11 22.87 34.90
C LEU A 5 -13.88 21.98 34.68
N SER A 6 -13.66 20.96 35.50
CA SER A 6 -12.55 20.01 35.29
C SER A 6 -12.87 19.02 34.16
N ALA A 7 -14.15 18.65 34.00
CA ALA A 7 -14.60 17.81 32.88
C ALA A 7 -14.53 18.56 31.55
N ALA A 8 -14.89 19.85 31.52
CA ALA A 8 -14.79 20.68 30.32
C ALA A 8 -13.34 20.99 29.94
N ALA A 9 -12.44 21.19 30.91
CA ALA A 9 -11.02 21.37 30.68
C ALA A 9 -10.35 20.09 30.15
N GLY A 10 -10.77 18.91 30.64
CA GLY A 10 -10.35 17.60 30.13
C GLY A 10 -10.79 17.40 28.68
N ALA A 11 -12.04 17.68 28.37
CA ALA A 11 -12.59 17.52 27.01
C ALA A 11 -11.95 18.44 25.95
N ALA A 12 -11.35 19.57 26.35
CA ALA A 12 -10.60 20.44 25.45
C ALA A 12 -9.13 20.05 25.29
N ALA A 13 -8.57 19.29 26.22
CA ALA A 13 -7.17 18.89 26.20
C ALA A 13 -6.87 17.81 25.14
N GLU A 14 -7.81 16.88 24.92
CA GLU A 14 -7.65 15.76 24.01
C GLU A 14 -7.49 16.17 22.53
N PRO A 15 -8.39 17.02 21.95
CA PRO A 15 -8.22 17.53 20.59
C PRO A 15 -7.00 18.44 20.46
N ALA A 16 -6.69 19.26 21.47
CA ALA A 16 -5.50 20.11 21.46
C ALA A 16 -4.21 19.27 21.42
N THR A 17 -4.15 18.18 22.16
CA THR A 17 -3.02 17.24 22.14
C THR A 17 -2.86 16.61 20.75
N LEU A 18 -3.94 16.18 20.12
CA LEU A 18 -3.89 15.62 18.78
C LEU A 18 -3.37 16.65 17.76
N VAL A 19 -3.90 17.87 17.81
CA VAL A 19 -3.45 18.97 16.92
C VAL A 19 -1.97 19.28 17.15
N LEU A 20 -1.52 19.32 18.41
CA LEU A 20 -0.11 19.49 18.74
C LEU A 20 0.76 18.38 18.16
N MET A 21 0.37 17.12 18.36
CA MET A 21 1.11 15.96 17.85
C MET A 21 1.21 16.01 16.32
N LEU A 22 0.11 16.27 15.62
CA LEU A 22 0.10 16.39 14.17
C LEU A 22 0.90 17.61 13.68
N GLY A 23 0.80 18.73 14.38
CA GLY A 23 1.56 19.94 14.08
C GLY A 23 3.08 19.74 14.23
N VAL A 24 3.51 19.08 15.31
CA VAL A 24 4.94 18.75 15.53
C VAL A 24 5.43 17.77 14.46
N ALA A 25 4.68 16.71 14.16
CA ALA A 25 5.06 15.78 13.11
C ALA A 25 5.17 16.47 11.74
N GLY A 26 4.20 17.32 11.40
CA GLY A 26 4.21 18.12 10.17
C GLY A 26 5.38 19.11 10.11
N LEU A 27 5.69 19.79 11.20
CA LEU A 27 6.81 20.73 11.28
C LEU A 27 8.16 20.01 11.10
N LEU A 28 8.35 18.89 11.80
CA LEU A 28 9.59 18.12 11.74
C LEU A 28 9.81 17.52 10.34
N THR A 29 8.76 17.06 9.69
CA THR A 29 8.87 16.51 8.34
C THR A 29 9.04 17.59 7.27
N ALA A 30 8.23 18.64 7.29
CA ALA A 30 8.22 19.66 6.25
C ALA A 30 9.41 20.62 6.35
N ARG A 31 9.78 21.04 7.56
CA ARG A 31 10.83 22.05 7.78
C ARG A 31 12.18 21.44 8.14
N ALA A 32 12.21 20.51 9.09
CA ALA A 32 13.45 19.88 9.53
C ALA A 32 13.86 18.69 8.67
N ARG A 33 13.01 18.23 7.75
CA ARG A 33 13.24 17.09 6.83
C ARG A 33 13.59 15.80 7.57
N TRP A 34 13.05 15.62 8.76
CA TRP A 34 13.22 14.37 9.51
C TRP A 34 12.49 13.22 8.81
N PRO A 35 13.02 11.99 8.90
CA PRO A 35 12.28 10.80 8.49
C PRO A 35 10.94 10.74 9.22
N LEU A 36 9.85 10.46 8.49
CA LEU A 36 8.48 10.53 9.02
C LEU A 36 8.28 9.68 10.29
N GLY A 37 8.85 8.48 10.34
CA GLY A 37 8.75 7.62 11.52
C GLY A 37 9.35 8.25 12.77
N VAL A 38 10.52 8.90 12.65
CA VAL A 38 11.18 9.60 13.75
C VAL A 38 10.39 10.84 14.15
N ALA A 39 9.86 11.58 13.17
CA ALA A 39 9.03 12.74 13.41
C ALA A 39 7.73 12.38 14.17
N LEU A 40 7.10 11.26 13.83
CA LEU A 40 5.91 10.76 14.54
C LEU A 40 6.23 10.33 15.98
N ALA A 41 7.34 9.63 16.21
CA ALA A 41 7.76 9.25 17.55
C ALA A 41 8.11 10.48 18.42
N ALA A 42 8.79 11.48 17.86
CA ALA A 42 9.08 12.74 18.54
C ALA A 42 7.80 13.56 18.84
N ALA A 43 6.86 13.59 17.90
CA ALA A 43 5.56 14.22 18.08
C ALA A 43 4.73 13.54 19.18
N ALA A 44 4.79 12.21 19.24
CA ALA A 44 4.18 11.43 20.33
C ALA A 44 4.77 11.80 21.68
N ALA A 45 6.09 11.84 21.81
CA ALA A 45 6.77 12.26 23.03
C ALA A 45 6.36 13.70 23.45
N ALA A 46 6.34 14.64 22.50
CA ALA A 46 5.91 16.01 22.75
C ALA A 46 4.45 16.10 23.22
N GLY A 47 3.54 15.31 22.61
CA GLY A 47 2.13 15.25 23.01
C GLY A 47 1.93 14.74 24.44
N ALA A 48 2.66 13.68 24.81
CA ALA A 48 2.59 13.13 26.16
C ALA A 48 3.09 14.14 27.20
N VAL A 49 4.24 14.76 26.95
CA VAL A 49 4.82 15.75 27.87
C VAL A 49 3.90 16.96 28.00
N ALA A 50 3.34 17.48 26.90
CA ALA A 50 2.40 18.60 26.91
C ALA A 50 1.12 18.26 27.68
N ASN A 51 0.73 17.01 27.77
CA ASN A 51 -0.41 16.52 28.54
C ASN A 51 -0.06 16.17 30.01
N GLY A 52 1.11 16.61 30.49
CA GLY A 52 1.54 16.42 31.86
C GLY A 52 2.11 15.05 32.22
N HIS A 53 2.30 14.18 31.23
CA HIS A 53 2.97 12.89 31.45
C HIS A 53 4.49 13.06 31.48
N ALA A 54 5.18 12.23 32.25
CA ALA A 54 6.63 12.09 32.15
C ALA A 54 7.00 11.60 30.72
N PHE A 55 8.30 11.64 30.37
CA PHE A 55 8.74 11.14 29.07
C PHE A 55 8.29 9.70 28.85
N PRO A 56 7.46 9.42 27.82
CA PRO A 56 6.69 8.19 27.71
C PRO A 56 7.49 7.04 27.06
N LEU A 57 8.73 6.78 27.50
CA LEU A 57 9.64 5.79 26.89
C LEU A 57 8.97 4.42 26.73
N ARG A 58 8.30 3.94 27.78
CA ARG A 58 7.60 2.66 27.76
C ARG A 58 6.55 2.62 26.64
N HIS A 59 5.69 3.62 26.54
CA HIS A 59 4.63 3.68 25.55
C HIS A 59 5.18 3.82 24.13
N LEU A 60 6.29 4.55 23.95
CA LEU A 60 6.95 4.66 22.64
C LEU A 60 7.49 3.30 22.18
N VAL A 61 8.11 2.54 23.10
CA VAL A 61 8.65 1.20 22.80
C VAL A 61 7.51 0.21 22.55
N GLU A 62 6.53 0.11 23.44
CA GLU A 62 5.37 -0.77 23.29
C GLU A 62 4.64 -0.47 21.97
N GLY A 63 4.44 0.82 21.65
CA GLY A 63 3.81 1.24 20.40
C GLY A 63 4.63 0.87 19.16
N ALA A 64 5.94 1.06 19.19
CA ALA A 64 6.82 0.68 18.08
C ALA A 64 6.75 -0.83 17.77
N PHE A 65 6.59 -1.67 18.80
CA PHE A 65 6.44 -3.11 18.65
C PHE A 65 5.01 -3.58 18.36
N SER A 66 3.99 -2.73 18.49
CA SER A 66 2.60 -3.09 18.17
C SER A 66 2.41 -3.53 16.73
N TYR A 67 3.28 -3.07 15.83
CA TYR A 67 3.26 -3.43 14.41
C TYR A 67 4.37 -4.40 14.00
N LEU A 68 4.84 -5.24 14.93
CA LEU A 68 5.92 -6.19 14.64
C LEU A 68 5.55 -7.17 13.51
N ASP A 69 4.31 -7.68 13.50
CA ASP A 69 3.84 -8.59 12.45
C ASP A 69 3.85 -7.93 11.06
N PRO A 70 3.22 -6.77 10.82
CA PRO A 70 3.38 -6.04 9.57
C PRO A 70 4.84 -5.74 9.21
N ILE A 71 5.67 -5.36 10.18
CA ILE A 71 7.10 -5.09 9.98
C ILE A 71 7.83 -6.33 9.45
N LEU A 72 7.61 -7.50 10.04
CA LEU A 72 8.22 -8.77 9.61
C LEU A 72 7.72 -9.18 8.22
N VAL A 73 6.43 -9.04 7.95
CA VAL A 73 5.85 -9.34 6.64
C VAL A 73 6.51 -8.47 5.57
N ILE A 74 6.61 -7.15 5.78
CA ILE A 74 7.19 -6.22 4.81
C ILE A 74 8.69 -6.49 4.61
N ALA A 75 9.44 -6.70 5.69
CA ALA A 75 10.87 -6.94 5.60
C ALA A 75 11.17 -8.19 4.75
N THR A 76 10.46 -9.30 4.99
CA THR A 76 10.63 -10.54 4.25
C THR A 76 10.10 -10.46 2.81
N ALA A 77 8.98 -9.76 2.60
CA ALA A 77 8.43 -9.48 1.29
C ALA A 77 9.38 -8.65 0.42
N MET A 78 10.04 -7.63 1.00
CA MET A 78 11.04 -6.82 0.30
C MET A 78 12.27 -7.65 -0.07
N ILE A 79 12.72 -8.57 0.80
CA ILE A 79 13.81 -9.52 0.49
C ILE A 79 13.42 -10.38 -0.72
N PHE A 80 12.22 -10.94 -0.73
CA PHE A 80 11.73 -11.74 -1.85
C PHE A 80 11.64 -10.93 -3.15
N MET A 81 11.02 -9.75 -3.09
CA MET A 81 10.87 -8.91 -4.28
C MET A 81 12.20 -8.43 -4.82
N ARG A 82 13.14 -8.06 -3.95
CA ARG A 82 14.48 -7.66 -4.38
C ARG A 82 15.24 -8.82 -5.02
N ALA A 83 15.17 -10.01 -4.43
CA ALA A 83 15.75 -11.21 -5.01
C ALA A 83 15.18 -11.50 -6.40
N LEU A 84 13.86 -11.39 -6.56
CA LEU A 84 13.16 -11.62 -7.83
C LEU A 84 13.58 -10.59 -8.89
N ALA A 85 13.69 -9.31 -8.51
CA ALA A 85 14.14 -8.24 -9.38
C ALA A 85 15.62 -8.40 -9.80
N ASP A 86 16.50 -8.66 -8.83
CA ASP A 86 17.94 -8.86 -9.09
C ASP A 86 18.21 -10.13 -9.92
N ALA A 87 17.35 -11.13 -9.83
CA ALA A 87 17.38 -12.30 -10.70
C ALA A 87 16.92 -12.00 -12.15
N GLY A 88 16.29 -10.84 -12.41
CA GLY A 88 15.74 -10.48 -13.72
C GLY A 88 14.46 -11.24 -14.08
N ALA A 89 13.78 -11.78 -13.08
CA ALA A 89 12.57 -12.58 -13.29
C ALA A 89 11.41 -11.71 -13.81
N LEU A 90 11.21 -10.52 -13.25
CA LEU A 90 10.15 -9.60 -13.67
C LEU A 90 10.34 -9.12 -15.12
N ASP A 91 11.57 -8.79 -15.51
CA ASP A 91 11.88 -8.42 -16.89
C ASP A 91 11.62 -9.57 -17.86
N THR A 92 11.92 -10.80 -17.45
CA THR A 92 11.65 -12.01 -18.24
C THR A 92 10.15 -12.24 -18.42
N ILE A 93 9.38 -12.10 -17.34
CA ILE A 93 7.91 -12.21 -17.38
C ILE A 93 7.32 -11.13 -18.29
N GLY A 94 7.73 -9.87 -18.13
CA GLY A 94 7.27 -8.76 -18.93
C GLY A 94 7.53 -8.94 -20.43
N ARG A 95 8.75 -9.33 -20.81
CA ARG A 95 9.09 -9.65 -22.21
C ARG A 95 8.31 -10.82 -22.76
N SER A 96 8.07 -11.86 -21.96
CA SER A 96 7.30 -13.03 -22.38
C SER A 96 5.82 -12.66 -22.62
N VAL A 97 5.25 -11.81 -21.79
CA VAL A 97 3.88 -11.29 -21.97
C VAL A 97 3.80 -10.41 -23.21
N GLU A 98 4.74 -9.49 -23.41
CA GLU A 98 4.80 -8.62 -24.59
C GLU A 98 4.94 -9.43 -25.88
N SER A 99 5.89 -10.37 -25.94
CA SER A 99 6.12 -11.18 -27.16
C SER A 99 4.95 -12.07 -27.53
N ARG A 100 4.15 -12.52 -26.54
CA ARG A 100 3.03 -13.44 -26.77
C ARG A 100 1.70 -12.71 -27.03
N PHE A 101 1.52 -11.55 -26.44
CA PHE A 101 0.23 -10.84 -26.44
C PHE A 101 0.32 -9.40 -26.98
N GLY A 102 1.47 -8.98 -27.53
CA GLY A 102 1.67 -7.64 -28.08
C GLY A 102 0.60 -7.23 -29.10
N ASP A 103 0.19 -8.16 -29.96
CA ASP A 103 -0.84 -7.95 -30.98
C ASP A 103 -2.28 -7.99 -30.44
N ARG A 104 -2.46 -8.26 -29.13
CA ARG A 104 -3.77 -8.41 -28.50
C ARG A 104 -3.92 -7.45 -27.30
N PRO A 105 -4.14 -6.15 -27.54
CA PRO A 105 -4.19 -5.13 -26.48
C PRO A 105 -5.20 -5.46 -25.38
N ALA A 106 -6.33 -6.10 -25.72
CA ALA A 106 -7.36 -6.48 -24.76
C ALA A 106 -6.86 -7.50 -23.72
N VAL A 107 -5.91 -8.36 -24.05
CA VAL A 107 -5.30 -9.33 -23.13
C VAL A 107 -4.04 -8.74 -22.50
N LEU A 108 -3.27 -7.97 -23.26
CA LEU A 108 -2.02 -7.40 -22.81
C LEU A 108 -2.23 -6.38 -21.66
N LEU A 109 -3.22 -5.48 -21.78
CA LEU A 109 -3.46 -4.44 -20.79
C LEU A 109 -3.71 -4.99 -19.38
N PRO A 110 -4.60 -5.97 -19.15
CA PRO A 110 -4.76 -6.60 -17.84
C PRO A 110 -3.49 -7.30 -17.34
N LEU A 111 -2.74 -7.96 -18.21
CA LEU A 111 -1.50 -8.64 -17.83
C LEU A 111 -0.41 -7.64 -17.42
N VAL A 112 -0.24 -6.55 -18.16
CA VAL A 112 0.69 -5.48 -17.78
C VAL A 112 0.24 -4.82 -16.48
N MET A 113 -1.07 -4.60 -16.29
CA MET A 113 -1.61 -4.09 -15.02
C MET A 113 -1.24 -5.01 -13.85
N LEU A 114 -1.43 -6.31 -14.01
CA LEU A 114 -1.09 -7.30 -12.99
C LEU A 114 0.42 -7.33 -12.71
N ILE A 115 1.27 -7.23 -13.74
CA ILE A 115 2.73 -7.14 -13.57
C ILE A 115 3.12 -5.89 -12.78
N VAL A 116 2.48 -4.75 -13.05
CA VAL A 116 2.72 -3.51 -12.30
C VAL A 116 2.20 -3.63 -10.88
N MET A 117 1.04 -4.22 -10.66
CA MET A 117 0.46 -4.44 -9.32
C MET A 117 1.28 -5.41 -8.48
N PHE A 118 1.89 -6.42 -9.09
CA PHE A 118 2.50 -7.55 -8.41
C PHE A 118 3.53 -7.16 -7.32
N PRO A 119 4.51 -6.28 -7.56
CA PRO A 119 5.41 -5.83 -6.49
C PRO A 119 4.67 -5.17 -5.33
N GLY A 120 3.63 -4.38 -5.62
CA GLY A 120 2.79 -3.75 -4.61
C GLY A 120 1.98 -4.76 -3.80
N MET A 121 1.43 -5.78 -4.46
CA MET A 121 0.71 -6.89 -3.81
C MET A 121 1.58 -7.67 -2.83
N ILE A 122 2.86 -7.79 -3.12
CA ILE A 122 3.80 -8.51 -2.27
C ILE A 122 4.37 -7.63 -1.16
N THR A 123 4.70 -6.37 -1.46
CA THR A 123 5.36 -5.47 -0.49
C THR A 123 4.39 -4.55 0.25
N GLY A 124 3.13 -4.46 -0.19
CA GLY A 124 2.16 -3.49 0.31
C GLY A 124 2.56 -2.04 0.04
N SER A 125 3.37 -1.77 -0.99
CA SER A 125 3.92 -0.45 -1.30
C SER A 125 3.71 -0.07 -2.77
N SER A 126 2.99 1.02 -3.01
CA SER A 126 2.81 1.60 -4.35
C SER A 126 4.14 2.06 -4.94
N THR A 127 5.00 2.63 -4.11
CA THR A 127 6.35 3.09 -4.49
C THR A 127 7.23 1.93 -4.97
N ALA A 128 7.24 0.82 -4.22
CA ALA A 128 7.98 -0.38 -4.62
C ALA A 128 7.48 -0.93 -5.95
N SER A 129 6.18 -0.91 -6.17
CA SER A 129 5.53 -1.31 -7.43
C SER A 129 6.05 -0.49 -8.62
N VAL A 130 5.97 0.83 -8.51
CA VAL A 130 6.38 1.75 -9.58
C VAL A 130 7.88 1.67 -9.84
N LEU A 131 8.70 1.62 -8.80
CA LEU A 131 10.16 1.54 -8.95
C LEU A 131 10.62 0.21 -9.57
N THR A 132 9.93 -0.89 -9.27
CA THR A 132 10.32 -2.22 -9.75
C THR A 132 9.80 -2.52 -11.16
N ALA A 133 8.52 -2.25 -11.43
CA ALA A 133 7.88 -2.61 -12.69
C ALA A 133 7.62 -1.43 -13.63
N GLY A 134 7.73 -0.19 -13.13
CA GLY A 134 7.29 1.00 -13.85
C GLY A 134 8.05 1.28 -15.13
N ALA A 135 9.38 1.21 -15.11
CA ALA A 135 10.20 1.47 -16.30
C ALA A 135 9.93 0.45 -17.42
N MET A 136 9.81 -0.83 -17.06
CA MET A 136 9.46 -1.89 -18.01
C MET A 136 8.05 -1.68 -18.59
N ALA A 137 7.06 -1.44 -17.73
CA ALA A 137 5.67 -1.27 -18.17
C ALA A 137 5.46 -0.02 -19.03
N THR A 138 6.08 1.12 -18.67
CA THR A 138 6.03 2.35 -19.49
C THR A 138 6.69 2.15 -20.84
N SER A 139 7.78 1.37 -20.91
CA SER A 139 8.46 1.02 -22.16
C SER A 139 7.57 0.15 -23.05
N VAL A 140 6.98 -0.91 -22.51
CA VAL A 140 6.05 -1.82 -23.23
C VAL A 140 4.85 -1.03 -23.78
N LEU A 141 4.18 -0.25 -22.94
CA LEU A 141 3.01 0.54 -23.32
C LEU A 141 3.37 1.62 -24.35
N GLY A 142 4.56 2.22 -24.22
CA GLY A 142 5.08 3.22 -25.18
C GLY A 142 5.34 2.63 -26.56
N ARG A 143 5.98 1.44 -26.65
CA ARG A 143 6.19 0.74 -27.94
C ARG A 143 4.89 0.42 -28.65
N LEU A 144 3.83 0.18 -27.91
CA LEU A 144 2.49 -0.05 -28.45
C LEU A 144 1.78 1.26 -28.86
N GLY A 145 2.39 2.41 -28.61
CA GLY A 145 1.84 3.71 -29.01
C GLY A 145 0.98 4.39 -27.94
N LEU A 146 1.07 4.00 -26.68
CA LEU A 146 0.41 4.72 -25.60
C LEU A 146 1.22 5.94 -25.20
N ALA A 147 0.58 7.12 -25.17
CA ALA A 147 1.23 8.38 -24.82
C ALA A 147 1.91 8.29 -23.43
N PRO A 148 3.11 8.89 -23.22
CA PRO A 148 3.89 8.75 -21.99
C PRO A 148 3.12 9.09 -20.70
N ALA A 149 2.29 10.15 -20.74
CA ALA A 149 1.47 10.54 -19.59
C ALA A 149 0.40 9.48 -19.24
N ARG A 150 -0.17 8.80 -20.26
CA ARG A 150 -1.13 7.70 -20.03
C ARG A 150 -0.44 6.45 -19.52
N ALA A 151 0.74 6.11 -20.06
CA ALA A 151 1.55 5.00 -19.58
C ALA A 151 1.99 5.23 -18.12
N ALA A 152 2.41 6.46 -17.77
CA ALA A 152 2.72 6.85 -16.41
C ALA A 152 1.49 6.77 -15.48
N ALA A 153 0.33 7.25 -15.91
CA ALA A 153 -0.90 7.15 -15.12
C ALA A 153 -1.31 5.68 -14.89
N PHE A 154 -1.17 4.83 -15.92
CA PHE A 154 -1.41 3.41 -15.84
C PHE A 154 -0.50 2.75 -14.78
N VAL A 155 0.78 3.05 -14.81
CA VAL A 155 1.77 2.53 -13.85
C VAL A 155 1.51 3.08 -12.45
N GLY A 156 1.25 4.38 -12.29
CA GLY A 156 0.97 5.00 -11.00
C GLY A 156 -0.28 4.40 -10.33
N MET A 157 -1.36 4.23 -11.10
CA MET A 157 -2.59 3.59 -10.61
C MET A 157 -2.38 2.11 -10.33
N GLY A 158 -1.62 1.41 -11.19
CA GLY A 158 -1.26 0.01 -10.96
C GLY A 158 -0.47 -0.18 -9.65
N GLY A 159 0.43 0.75 -9.32
CA GLY A 159 1.14 0.75 -8.05
C GLY A 159 0.21 0.89 -6.85
N ILE A 160 -0.73 1.83 -6.89
CA ILE A 160 -1.71 2.04 -5.81
C ILE A 160 -2.65 0.84 -5.69
N LEU A 161 -3.18 0.35 -6.81
CA LEU A 161 -4.05 -0.82 -6.81
C LEU A 161 -3.32 -2.08 -6.34
N GLY A 162 -2.01 -2.22 -6.65
CA GLY A 162 -1.18 -3.28 -6.11
C GLY A 162 -1.03 -3.20 -4.59
N MET A 163 -0.79 -2.00 -4.04
CA MET A 163 -0.65 -1.78 -2.59
C MET A 163 -1.90 -2.17 -1.80
N ILE A 164 -3.09 -1.98 -2.38
CA ILE A 164 -4.38 -2.30 -1.74
C ILE A 164 -4.92 -3.68 -2.10
N ALA A 165 -4.30 -4.39 -3.04
CA ALA A 165 -4.70 -5.73 -3.45
C ALA A 165 -4.12 -6.81 -2.51
N PRO A 166 -4.75 -8.02 -2.45
CA PRO A 166 -4.16 -9.14 -1.74
C PRO A 166 -2.88 -9.63 -2.45
N PRO A 167 -1.97 -10.38 -1.78
CA PRO A 167 -2.09 -10.93 -0.45
C PRO A 167 -1.70 -9.96 0.67
N ILE A 168 -0.98 -8.86 0.38
CA ILE A 168 -0.54 -7.90 1.40
C ILE A 168 -1.16 -6.54 1.14
N ASN A 169 -1.97 -6.11 2.09
CA ASN A 169 -2.48 -4.75 2.16
C ASN A 169 -2.08 -4.16 3.52
N ILE A 170 -1.00 -3.39 3.55
CA ILE A 170 -0.50 -2.79 4.80
C ILE A 170 -1.53 -1.88 5.45
N PRO A 171 -2.22 -0.97 4.75
CA PRO A 171 -3.33 -0.21 5.33
C PRO A 171 -4.36 -1.07 6.04
N ALA A 172 -4.78 -2.21 5.45
CA ALA A 172 -5.73 -3.12 6.10
C ALA A 172 -5.12 -3.81 7.33
N MET A 173 -3.85 -4.24 7.25
CA MET A 173 -3.15 -4.82 8.40
C MET A 173 -3.08 -3.83 9.58
N LEU A 174 -2.77 -2.56 9.30
CA LEU A 174 -2.66 -1.52 10.32
C LEU A 174 -4.01 -1.18 10.95
N ILE A 175 -5.07 -1.10 10.15
CA ILE A 175 -6.44 -0.87 10.66
C ILE A 175 -6.86 -2.07 11.52
N GLY A 176 -6.69 -3.29 11.03
CA GLY A 176 -7.03 -4.52 11.74
C GLY A 176 -6.26 -4.67 13.06
N SER A 177 -4.94 -4.46 13.04
CA SER A 177 -4.11 -4.51 14.25
C SER A 177 -4.57 -3.52 15.34
N GLY A 178 -5.22 -2.44 14.95
CA GLY A 178 -5.77 -1.46 15.89
C GLY A 178 -6.95 -1.95 16.74
N ILE A 179 -7.56 -3.08 16.38
CA ILE A 179 -8.66 -3.76 17.10
C ILE A 179 -8.35 -5.24 17.35
N ASP A 180 -7.07 -5.62 17.30
CA ASP A 180 -6.59 -7.00 17.47
C ASP A 180 -7.21 -8.00 16.47
N LEU A 181 -7.62 -7.53 15.27
CA LEU A 181 -8.15 -8.35 14.20
C LEU A 181 -6.99 -9.03 13.46
N PRO A 182 -6.89 -10.37 13.48
CA PRO A 182 -5.85 -11.09 12.75
C PRO A 182 -5.99 -10.88 11.25
N TYR A 183 -4.85 -10.77 10.53
CA TYR A 183 -4.85 -10.61 9.09
C TYR A 183 -5.14 -11.95 8.37
N ALA A 184 -6.31 -12.50 8.64
CA ALA A 184 -6.85 -13.71 8.03
C ALA A 184 -8.22 -13.41 7.39
N GLY A 185 -8.53 -14.07 6.28
CA GLY A 185 -9.80 -13.86 5.58
C GLY A 185 -9.88 -12.61 4.68
N PHE A 186 -8.83 -11.78 4.65
CA PHE A 186 -8.81 -10.55 3.85
C PHE A 186 -8.67 -10.77 2.34
N THR A 187 -8.21 -11.94 1.89
CA THR A 187 -7.89 -12.19 0.47
C THR A 187 -9.10 -11.96 -0.44
N ALA A 188 -10.26 -12.53 -0.10
CA ALA A 188 -11.45 -12.43 -0.94
C ALA A 188 -12.04 -11.01 -0.98
N PRO A 189 -12.25 -10.30 0.15
CA PRO A 189 -12.71 -8.91 0.13
C PRO A 189 -11.77 -7.97 -0.62
N LEU A 190 -10.46 -8.10 -0.41
CA LEU A 190 -9.46 -7.27 -1.09
C LEU A 190 -9.39 -7.57 -2.59
N ALA A 191 -9.51 -8.85 -2.98
CA ALA A 191 -9.54 -9.23 -4.39
C ALA A 191 -10.77 -8.64 -5.10
N LEU A 192 -11.94 -8.77 -4.49
CA LEU A 192 -13.20 -8.19 -4.98
C LEU A 192 -13.10 -6.66 -5.09
N ALA A 193 -12.40 -6.03 -4.17
CA ALA A 193 -12.19 -4.60 -4.13
C ALA A 193 -11.22 -4.11 -5.21
N ALA A 194 -10.06 -4.76 -5.37
CA ALA A 194 -8.96 -4.25 -6.17
C ALA A 194 -9.03 -4.67 -7.64
N PHE A 195 -9.28 -5.95 -7.94
CA PHE A 195 -9.13 -6.45 -9.31
C PHE A 195 -10.18 -5.93 -10.31
N PRO A 196 -11.48 -5.79 -10.00
CA PRO A 196 -12.43 -5.19 -10.93
C PRO A 196 -12.08 -3.74 -11.27
N VAL A 197 -11.64 -2.96 -10.27
CA VAL A 197 -11.21 -1.58 -10.49
C VAL A 197 -9.92 -1.54 -11.31
N ALA A 198 -8.95 -2.44 -11.03
CA ALA A 198 -7.72 -2.55 -11.80
C ALA A 198 -7.99 -2.86 -13.28
N LEU A 199 -8.93 -3.75 -13.55
CA LEU A 199 -9.35 -4.08 -14.91
C LEU A 199 -9.99 -2.87 -15.60
N GLY A 200 -10.90 -2.17 -14.92
CA GLY A 200 -11.52 -0.94 -15.41
C GLY A 200 -10.49 0.16 -15.72
N VAL A 201 -9.51 0.35 -14.82
CA VAL A 201 -8.42 1.32 -15.00
C VAL A 201 -7.51 0.92 -16.17
N ALA A 202 -7.18 -0.38 -16.29
CA ALA A 202 -6.35 -0.89 -17.39
C ALA A 202 -6.99 -0.58 -18.76
N TYR A 203 -8.27 -0.86 -18.91
CA TYR A 203 -8.99 -0.57 -20.16
C TYR A 203 -9.27 0.91 -20.35
N GLY A 204 -9.59 1.65 -19.29
CA GLY A 204 -9.85 3.08 -19.37
C GLY A 204 -8.64 3.89 -19.84
N LEU A 205 -7.49 3.65 -19.20
CA LEU A 205 -6.23 4.32 -19.57
C LEU A 205 -5.65 3.76 -20.88
N GLY A 206 -5.81 2.46 -21.13
CA GLY A 206 -5.38 1.77 -22.34
C GLY A 206 -6.31 1.91 -23.56
N ARG A 207 -7.44 2.64 -23.42
CA ARG A 207 -8.45 2.79 -24.49
C ARG A 207 -7.89 3.15 -25.87
N PRO A 208 -6.87 4.03 -26.03
CA PRO A 208 -6.31 4.33 -27.35
C PRO A 208 -5.76 3.10 -28.07
N LEU A 209 -5.18 2.14 -27.33
CA LEU A 209 -4.65 0.90 -27.90
C LEU A 209 -5.78 -0.02 -28.38
N LEU A 210 -6.90 -0.05 -27.65
CA LEU A 210 -8.07 -0.85 -28.01
C LEU A 210 -8.79 -0.32 -29.26
N SER A 211 -8.71 0.99 -29.49
CA SER A 211 -9.34 1.65 -30.66
C SER A 211 -8.44 1.75 -31.90
N GLY A 212 -7.26 1.14 -31.87
CA GLY A 212 -6.29 1.24 -32.97
C GLY A 212 -5.69 2.63 -33.18
N ARG A 213 -5.87 3.53 -32.22
CA ARG A 213 -5.36 4.93 -32.26
C ARG A 213 -4.02 5.07 -31.56
N GLY A 214 -3.28 3.99 -31.38
CA GLY A 214 -1.90 4.05 -30.90
C GLY A 214 -1.05 4.91 -31.84
N ALA A 215 -0.38 5.93 -31.30
CA ALA A 215 0.57 6.71 -32.08
C ALA A 215 1.85 5.90 -32.26
N VAL A 216 2.41 5.85 -33.45
CA VAL A 216 3.78 5.34 -33.65
C VAL A 216 4.71 6.37 -33.01
N LEU A 217 5.15 6.10 -31.79
CA LEU A 217 6.11 6.93 -31.08
C LEU A 217 7.53 6.51 -31.51
N PRO A 218 8.45 7.48 -31.71
CA PRO A 218 9.84 7.15 -31.98
C PRO A 218 10.40 6.32 -30.81
N GLU A 219 11.15 5.26 -31.14
CA GLU A 219 11.82 4.41 -30.15
C GLU A 219 12.68 5.29 -29.23
N ARG A 220 12.24 5.45 -27.99
CA ARG A 220 13.12 5.97 -26.93
C ARG A 220 14.04 4.85 -26.49
N PRO A 221 15.35 5.09 -26.46
CA PRO A 221 16.26 4.11 -25.85
C PRO A 221 15.79 3.86 -24.43
N ALA A 222 15.45 2.61 -24.14
CA ALA A 222 15.08 2.22 -22.79
C ALA A 222 16.24 2.55 -21.84
N PRO A 223 16.00 3.05 -20.59
CA PRO A 223 17.03 3.24 -19.58
C PRO A 223 17.65 1.93 -19.07
N GLN A 224 17.60 0.86 -19.84
CA GLN A 224 17.89 -0.52 -19.45
C GLN A 224 19.19 -1.07 -20.04
N ALA A 225 20.22 -0.23 -20.23
CA ALA A 225 21.53 -0.75 -20.62
C ALA A 225 22.07 -1.83 -19.64
N GLU A 226 21.76 -1.73 -18.35
CA GLU A 226 22.14 -2.74 -17.36
C GLU A 226 21.27 -4.00 -17.37
N ALA A 227 19.96 -3.90 -17.69
CA ALA A 227 19.08 -5.06 -17.78
C ALA A 227 19.37 -5.93 -19.03
N ALA A 228 19.83 -5.31 -20.12
CA ALA A 228 20.22 -6.01 -21.34
C ALA A 228 21.46 -6.90 -21.18
N LEU A 229 22.29 -6.64 -20.18
CA LEU A 229 23.52 -7.39 -19.88
C LEU A 229 23.27 -8.67 -19.05
N ARG A 230 22.06 -8.87 -18.52
CA ARG A 230 21.75 -10.06 -17.72
C ARG A 230 21.27 -11.19 -18.63
N PRO A 231 21.84 -12.42 -18.54
CA PRO A 231 21.36 -13.55 -19.32
C PRO A 231 19.89 -13.81 -18.96
N ALA A 232 19.05 -13.88 -20.00
CA ALA A 232 17.62 -14.12 -19.84
C ALA A 232 17.36 -15.46 -19.17
N LEU A 233 16.50 -15.47 -18.17
CA LEU A 233 15.98 -16.71 -17.58
C LEU A 233 14.94 -17.33 -18.50
N PRO A 234 14.84 -18.66 -18.58
CA PRO A 234 13.67 -19.28 -19.18
C PRO A 234 12.40 -18.83 -18.42
N PRO A 235 11.26 -18.53 -19.11
CA PRO A 235 10.05 -18.01 -18.45
C PRO A 235 9.55 -18.87 -17.29
N TRP A 236 9.62 -20.20 -17.41
CA TRP A 236 9.19 -21.11 -16.34
C TRP A 236 10.07 -21.01 -15.08
N ARG A 237 11.39 -20.75 -15.25
CA ARG A 237 12.30 -20.50 -14.10
C ARG A 237 12.00 -19.17 -13.43
N ALA A 238 11.67 -18.15 -14.21
CA ALA A 238 11.29 -16.86 -13.67
C ALA A 238 10.00 -16.92 -12.83
N LEU A 239 9.07 -17.80 -13.21
CA LEU A 239 7.80 -17.99 -12.50
C LEU A 239 7.91 -18.91 -11.28
N LEU A 240 8.94 -19.75 -11.17
CA LEU A 240 9.06 -20.74 -10.08
C LEU A 240 9.02 -20.12 -8.68
N PRO A 241 9.78 -19.06 -8.33
CA PRO A 241 9.72 -18.44 -7.00
C PRO A 241 8.34 -17.84 -6.69
N VAL A 242 7.67 -17.29 -7.71
CA VAL A 242 6.30 -16.77 -7.58
C VAL A 242 5.32 -17.92 -7.33
N ALA A 243 5.46 -19.03 -8.08
CA ALA A 243 4.65 -20.22 -7.88
C ALA A 243 4.84 -20.81 -6.48
N VAL A 244 6.08 -20.84 -5.96
CA VAL A 244 6.35 -21.28 -4.58
C VAL A 244 5.61 -20.41 -3.58
N ALA A 245 5.68 -19.08 -3.72
CA ALA A 245 4.95 -18.17 -2.83
C ALA A 245 3.43 -18.43 -2.88
N VAL A 246 2.85 -18.53 -4.09
CA VAL A 246 1.42 -18.76 -4.28
C VAL A 246 0.99 -20.12 -3.72
N VAL A 247 1.76 -21.17 -3.96
CA VAL A 247 1.46 -22.52 -3.44
C VAL A 247 1.49 -22.52 -1.92
N LEU A 248 2.53 -21.93 -1.29
CA LEU A 248 2.64 -21.87 0.17
C LEU A 248 1.51 -21.05 0.81
N MET A 249 0.95 -20.07 0.10
CA MET A 249 -0.18 -19.27 0.58
C MET A 249 -1.53 -19.98 0.41
N LEU A 250 -1.70 -20.74 -0.68
CA LEU A 250 -2.98 -21.37 -1.00
C LEU A 250 -3.10 -22.79 -0.43
N ALA A 251 -2.00 -23.52 -0.27
CA ALA A 251 -2.03 -24.92 0.16
C ALA A 251 -2.70 -25.14 1.52
N PRO A 252 -2.49 -24.30 2.56
CA PRO A 252 -3.22 -24.42 3.82
C PRO A 252 -4.73 -24.20 3.66
N ALA A 253 -5.15 -23.26 2.81
CA ALA A 253 -6.56 -22.99 2.55
C ALA A 253 -7.25 -24.14 1.78
N LEU A 254 -6.50 -24.85 0.91
CA LEU A 254 -7.00 -25.99 0.15
C LEU A 254 -7.05 -27.30 0.97
N ALA A 255 -6.23 -27.41 2.01
CA ALA A 255 -6.16 -28.57 2.87
C ALA A 255 -6.08 -28.18 4.37
N PRO A 256 -7.17 -27.60 4.91
CA PRO A 256 -7.17 -27.09 6.29
C PRO A 256 -6.91 -28.24 7.28
N GLY A 257 -6.02 -27.99 8.25
CA GLY A 257 -5.63 -28.95 9.28
C GLY A 257 -4.64 -30.04 8.83
N ARG A 258 -4.35 -30.16 7.51
CA ARG A 258 -3.34 -31.11 7.00
C ARG A 258 -2.02 -30.44 6.67
N ILE A 259 -2.05 -29.18 6.25
CA ILE A 259 -0.86 -28.39 5.91
C ILE A 259 -0.77 -27.26 6.92
N PRO A 260 0.35 -27.15 7.66
CA PRO A 260 0.54 -26.06 8.60
C PRO A 260 0.64 -24.73 7.84
N GLU A 261 0.08 -23.66 8.41
CA GLU A 261 0.20 -22.31 7.88
C GLU A 261 1.60 -21.76 8.22
N PRO A 262 2.48 -21.55 7.22
CA PRO A 262 3.83 -21.05 7.51
C PRO A 262 3.84 -19.58 7.94
N GLY A 263 2.72 -18.88 7.75
CA GLY A 263 2.65 -17.43 7.89
C GLY A 263 3.33 -16.70 6.74
N LEU A 264 2.95 -15.43 6.53
CA LEU A 264 3.47 -14.63 5.41
C LEU A 264 5.00 -14.42 5.45
N PRO A 265 5.63 -14.14 6.63
CA PRO A 265 7.07 -13.92 6.67
C PRO A 265 7.88 -15.15 6.21
N LEU A 266 7.53 -16.35 6.68
CA LEU A 266 8.23 -17.57 6.29
C LEU A 266 7.96 -17.93 4.82
N THR A 267 6.74 -17.71 4.35
CA THR A 267 6.38 -17.90 2.92
C THR A 267 7.30 -17.09 2.01
N PHE A 268 7.53 -15.81 2.32
CA PHE A 268 8.40 -14.96 1.50
C PHE A 268 9.87 -15.34 1.61
N LEU A 269 10.34 -15.76 2.78
CA LEU A 269 11.71 -16.27 2.91
C LEU A 269 11.94 -17.55 2.10
N LEU A 270 10.98 -18.48 2.11
CA LEU A 270 11.05 -19.70 1.30
C LEU A 270 10.98 -19.39 -0.21
N ALA A 271 10.13 -18.44 -0.61
CA ALA A 271 10.06 -17.98 -1.99
C ALA A 271 11.37 -17.27 -2.42
N ALA A 272 11.99 -16.49 -1.52
CA ALA A 272 13.30 -15.89 -1.77
C ALA A 272 14.40 -16.95 -1.91
N ALA A 273 14.36 -18.01 -1.10
CA ALA A 273 15.27 -19.13 -1.22
C ALA A 273 15.10 -19.86 -2.57
N ALA A 274 13.87 -19.97 -3.08
CA ALA A 274 13.62 -20.54 -4.41
C ALA A 274 14.28 -19.74 -5.54
N VAL A 275 14.50 -18.42 -5.37
CA VAL A 275 15.27 -17.62 -6.35
C VAL A 275 16.72 -18.10 -6.45
N VAL A 276 17.31 -18.50 -5.32
CA VAL A 276 18.70 -19.05 -5.28
C VAL A 276 18.78 -20.36 -6.05
N ALA A 277 17.76 -21.23 -5.91
CA ALA A 277 17.70 -22.49 -6.66
C ALA A 277 17.62 -22.26 -8.18
N VAL A 278 16.93 -21.20 -8.61
CA VAL A 278 16.79 -20.84 -10.03
C VAL A 278 18.07 -20.18 -10.58
N ARG A 279 18.80 -19.45 -9.74
CA ARG A 279 20.01 -18.72 -10.11
C ARG A 279 21.13 -18.92 -9.07
N PRO A 280 21.86 -20.05 -9.09
CA PRO A 280 22.82 -20.41 -8.04
C PRO A 280 23.98 -19.39 -7.83
N ARG A 281 24.30 -18.59 -8.84
CA ARG A 281 25.33 -17.53 -8.73
C ARG A 281 24.75 -16.17 -8.32
N PHE A 282 23.63 -16.18 -7.64
CA PHE A 282 22.93 -15.00 -7.15
C PHE A 282 23.57 -14.50 -5.85
N GLY A 283 23.88 -13.22 -5.79
CA GLY A 283 24.50 -12.60 -4.60
C GLY A 283 23.50 -12.36 -3.47
N VAL A 284 23.03 -13.42 -2.82
CA VAL A 284 21.96 -13.40 -1.80
C VAL A 284 22.19 -12.32 -0.74
N ARG A 285 23.41 -12.26 -0.16
CA ARG A 285 23.74 -11.31 0.91
C ARG A 285 23.60 -9.86 0.44
N VAL A 286 24.09 -9.55 -0.75
CA VAL A 286 24.02 -8.18 -1.29
C VAL A 286 22.57 -7.79 -1.59
N SER A 287 21.81 -8.70 -2.18
CA SER A 287 20.39 -8.49 -2.46
C SER A 287 19.58 -8.29 -1.18
N ALA A 288 19.80 -9.13 -0.16
CA ALA A 288 19.10 -9.03 1.12
C ALA A 288 19.46 -7.72 1.86
N LEU A 289 20.73 -7.31 1.88
CA LEU A 289 21.13 -6.03 2.49
C LEU A 289 20.50 -4.83 1.79
N ARG A 290 20.43 -4.86 0.45
CA ARG A 290 19.74 -3.81 -0.31
C ARG A 290 18.23 -3.80 -0.03
N ALA A 291 17.62 -4.98 0.04
CA ALA A 291 16.19 -5.10 0.37
C ALA A 291 15.86 -4.50 1.74
N VAL A 292 16.67 -4.82 2.76
CA VAL A 292 16.52 -4.25 4.10
C VAL A 292 16.71 -2.73 4.08
N ALA A 293 17.75 -2.23 3.38
CA ALA A 293 17.99 -0.79 3.27
C ALA A 293 16.81 -0.06 2.58
N GLU A 294 16.21 -0.66 1.56
CA GLU A 294 15.01 -0.13 0.87
C GLU A 294 13.75 -0.22 1.74
N ALA A 295 13.66 -1.21 2.63
CA ALA A 295 12.54 -1.37 3.57
C ALA A 295 12.61 -0.40 4.76
N LEU A 296 13.80 -0.02 5.22
CA LEU A 296 14.01 0.79 6.43
C LEU A 296 13.10 2.02 6.54
N PRO A 297 12.87 2.83 5.49
CA PRO A 297 11.96 3.97 5.60
C PRO A 297 10.54 3.56 5.97
N VAL A 298 10.02 2.48 5.36
CA VAL A 298 8.67 1.97 5.62
C VAL A 298 8.57 1.37 7.00
N LEU A 299 9.55 0.55 7.40
CA LEU A 299 9.62 -0.06 8.73
C LEU A 299 9.71 1.03 9.82
N GLY A 300 10.50 2.08 9.58
CA GLY A 300 10.59 3.23 10.48
C GLY A 300 9.27 4.01 10.60
N ILE A 301 8.51 4.14 9.51
CA ILE A 301 7.18 4.75 9.54
C ILE A 301 6.24 3.92 10.42
N LEU A 302 6.24 2.58 10.27
CA LEU A 302 5.38 1.69 11.06
C LEU A 302 5.69 1.78 12.56
N ALA A 303 6.97 1.73 12.92
CA ALA A 303 7.38 1.89 14.32
C ALA A 303 6.98 3.26 14.88
N GLY A 304 7.18 4.34 14.10
CA GLY A 304 6.79 5.69 14.50
C GLY A 304 5.29 5.89 14.63
N VAL A 305 4.51 5.31 13.70
CA VAL A 305 3.04 5.32 13.76
C VAL A 305 2.54 4.55 14.98
N GLY A 306 3.10 3.38 15.26
CA GLY A 306 2.75 2.59 16.43
C GLY A 306 3.00 3.37 17.73
N ALA A 307 4.18 3.99 17.85
CA ALA A 307 4.51 4.86 18.99
C ALA A 307 3.52 6.05 19.10
N PHE A 308 3.15 6.66 17.98
CA PHE A 308 2.20 7.77 17.91
C PHE A 308 0.82 7.37 18.42
N ILE A 309 0.29 6.22 17.96
CA ILE A 309 -1.03 5.72 18.36
C ILE A 309 -1.06 5.32 19.82
N GLN A 310 0.00 4.71 20.33
CA GLN A 310 0.08 4.31 21.74
C GLN A 310 0.00 5.54 22.64
N VAL A 311 0.65 6.65 22.27
CA VAL A 311 0.55 7.91 23.00
C VAL A 311 -0.81 8.59 22.81
N MET A 312 -1.42 8.52 21.61
CA MET A 312 -2.81 8.96 21.44
C MET A 312 -3.79 8.23 22.37
N THR A 313 -3.54 6.94 22.64
CA THR A 313 -4.33 6.15 23.59
C THR A 313 -4.05 6.62 25.02
N LEU A 314 -2.79 6.83 25.39
CA LEU A 314 -2.38 7.34 26.69
C LEU A 314 -3.02 8.70 27.03
N THR A 315 -3.07 9.61 26.05
CA THR A 315 -3.57 10.99 26.21
C THR A 315 -5.09 11.12 26.02
N GLY A 316 -5.81 10.02 25.74
CA GLY A 316 -7.25 10.06 25.49
C GLY A 316 -7.64 10.53 24.08
N ALA A 317 -6.71 11.09 23.30
CA ALA A 317 -6.99 11.66 21.98
C ALA A 317 -7.63 10.65 20.99
N ARG A 318 -7.25 9.36 21.09
CA ARG A 318 -7.88 8.28 20.29
C ARG A 318 -9.34 8.06 20.69
N GLY A 319 -9.62 8.02 22.00
CA GLY A 319 -10.99 7.86 22.54
C GLY A 319 -11.88 9.01 22.14
N TRP A 320 -11.39 10.24 22.19
CA TRP A 320 -12.11 11.43 21.72
C TRP A 320 -12.48 11.34 20.24
N LEU A 321 -11.57 10.93 19.35
CA LEU A 321 -11.86 10.73 17.92
C LEU A 321 -12.98 9.70 17.72
N VAL A 322 -12.93 8.58 18.43
CA VAL A 322 -13.96 7.54 18.35
C VAL A 322 -15.31 8.06 18.84
N ALA A 323 -15.34 8.75 19.99
CA ALA A 323 -16.55 9.32 20.56
C ALA A 323 -17.21 10.36 19.62
N LEU A 324 -16.40 11.16 18.93
CA LEU A 324 -16.87 12.12 17.93
C LEU A 324 -17.58 11.42 16.76
N MET A 325 -17.14 10.21 16.38
CA MET A 325 -17.67 9.48 15.22
C MET A 325 -18.85 8.58 15.56
N VAL A 326 -18.89 7.97 16.75
CA VAL A 326 -19.91 6.99 17.16
C VAL A 326 -21.34 7.60 17.16
N GLY A 327 -21.46 8.90 17.48
CA GLY A 327 -22.74 9.60 17.44
C GLY A 327 -23.19 10.06 16.06
N ALA A 328 -22.33 9.93 15.03
CA ALA A 328 -22.62 10.42 13.70
C ALA A 328 -23.42 9.39 12.87
N PRO A 329 -24.32 9.83 11.97
CA PRO A 329 -25.01 8.91 11.07
C PRO A 329 -24.01 8.26 10.08
N SER A 330 -24.25 7.01 9.70
CA SER A 330 -23.33 6.22 8.86
C SER A 330 -22.89 6.92 7.57
N TRP A 331 -23.80 7.68 6.93
CA TRP A 331 -23.45 8.43 5.72
C TRP A 331 -22.40 9.51 5.97
N ALA A 332 -22.46 10.18 7.15
CA ALA A 332 -21.48 11.19 7.52
C ALA A 332 -20.11 10.55 7.83
N ILE A 333 -20.11 9.36 8.46
CA ILE A 333 -18.88 8.58 8.68
C ILE A 333 -18.25 8.19 7.35
N PHE A 334 -19.04 7.73 6.37
CA PHE A 334 -18.52 7.37 5.03
C PHE A 334 -17.96 8.59 4.29
N ALA A 335 -18.68 9.72 4.32
CA ALA A 335 -18.22 10.95 3.70
C ALA A 335 -16.93 11.47 4.36
N ALA A 336 -16.88 11.44 5.69
CA ALA A 336 -15.69 11.82 6.44
C ALA A 336 -14.51 10.91 6.11
N ALA A 337 -14.71 9.58 6.06
CA ALA A 337 -13.66 8.64 5.68
C ALA A 337 -13.18 8.85 4.24
N ALA A 338 -14.10 9.05 3.29
CA ALA A 338 -13.78 9.27 1.88
C ALA A 338 -12.94 10.53 1.63
N VAL A 339 -13.04 11.55 2.49
CA VAL A 339 -12.28 12.79 2.39
C VAL A 339 -11.03 12.73 3.26
N SER A 340 -11.18 12.37 4.55
CA SER A 340 -10.09 12.51 5.51
C SER A 340 -8.99 11.45 5.34
N LEU A 341 -9.34 10.20 4.99
CA LEU A 341 -8.33 9.15 4.78
C LEU A 341 -7.39 9.46 3.62
N PRO A 342 -7.87 9.80 2.40
CA PRO A 342 -6.97 10.20 1.33
C PRO A 342 -6.19 11.47 1.66
N LEU A 343 -6.83 12.48 2.24
CA LEU A 343 -6.19 13.76 2.55
C LEU A 343 -5.07 13.60 3.58
N PHE A 344 -5.30 12.87 4.65
CA PHE A 344 -4.26 12.55 5.64
C PHE A 344 -3.20 11.63 5.03
N GLY A 345 -3.61 10.75 4.13
CA GLY A 345 -2.75 9.87 3.36
C GLY A 345 -1.76 10.61 2.45
N ALA A 346 -2.00 11.90 2.14
CA ALA A 346 -1.02 12.74 1.44
C ALA A 346 0.34 12.83 2.17
N VAL A 347 0.32 12.68 3.49
CA VAL A 347 1.54 12.60 4.31
C VAL A 347 2.04 11.15 4.38
N SER A 348 1.14 10.22 4.64
CA SER A 348 1.43 8.79 4.68
C SER A 348 0.13 7.98 4.62
N ALA A 349 0.00 7.11 3.62
CA ALA A 349 -1.12 6.16 3.54
C ALA A 349 -1.18 5.24 4.78
N PHE A 350 -0.03 4.84 5.30
CA PHE A 350 0.09 4.02 6.51
C PHE A 350 -0.33 4.79 7.76
N GLY A 351 0.11 6.05 7.89
CA GLY A 351 -0.32 6.95 8.97
C GLY A 351 -1.83 7.19 8.95
N SER A 352 -2.40 7.41 7.76
CA SER A 352 -3.84 7.58 7.57
C SER A 352 -4.62 6.34 8.03
N ALA A 353 -4.22 5.16 7.58
CA ALA A 353 -4.83 3.90 7.95
C ALA A 353 -4.83 3.70 9.49
N SER A 354 -3.71 3.98 10.14
CA SER A 354 -3.55 3.75 11.57
C SER A 354 -4.24 4.82 12.43
N VAL A 355 -4.04 6.11 12.10
CA VAL A 355 -4.53 7.23 12.95
C VAL A 355 -6.04 7.44 12.77
N LEU A 356 -6.53 7.36 11.54
CA LEU A 356 -7.94 7.61 11.22
C LEU A 356 -8.71 6.33 10.90
N GLY A 357 -8.09 5.37 10.22
CA GLY A 357 -8.77 4.14 9.79
C GLY A 357 -9.30 3.32 10.97
N VAL A 358 -8.53 3.23 12.07
CA VAL A 358 -8.96 2.53 13.28
C VAL A 358 -10.17 3.19 13.95
N PRO A 359 -10.20 4.51 14.23
CA PRO A 359 -11.39 5.20 14.71
C PRO A 359 -12.62 5.02 13.80
N PHE A 360 -12.45 5.07 12.48
CA PHE A 360 -13.55 4.79 11.55
C PHE A 360 -14.06 3.37 11.64
N LEU A 361 -13.17 2.38 11.77
CA LEU A 361 -13.59 0.99 11.96
C LEU A 361 -14.36 0.81 13.26
N LEU A 362 -13.87 1.40 14.37
CA LEU A 362 -14.55 1.38 15.66
C LEU A 362 -15.94 2.05 15.62
N ALA A 363 -16.07 3.15 14.88
CA ALA A 363 -17.36 3.82 14.69
C ALA A 363 -18.34 3.01 13.83
N LEU A 364 -17.85 2.05 13.05
CA LEU A 364 -18.63 1.17 12.19
C LEU A 364 -18.74 -0.25 12.77
N LEU A 365 -18.43 -0.46 14.05
CA LEU A 365 -18.66 -1.73 14.74
C LEU A 365 -20.13 -2.18 14.61
N GLY A 366 -20.32 -3.50 14.36
CA GLY A 366 -21.63 -4.06 14.02
C GLY A 366 -21.79 -4.34 12.51
N ARG A 367 -20.85 -3.87 11.67
CA ARG A 367 -20.67 -4.33 10.28
C ARG A 367 -19.63 -5.46 10.24
N ASP A 368 -19.46 -6.11 9.08
CA ASP A 368 -18.36 -7.06 8.93
C ASP A 368 -17.01 -6.33 8.98
N GLU A 369 -16.19 -6.64 9.96
CA GLU A 369 -14.95 -5.93 10.27
C GLU A 369 -13.91 -6.10 9.17
N ILE A 370 -13.81 -7.29 8.55
CA ILE A 370 -12.85 -7.59 7.49
C ILE A 370 -13.22 -6.80 6.23
N VAL A 371 -14.49 -6.84 5.83
CA VAL A 371 -14.97 -6.12 4.64
C VAL A 371 -14.91 -4.61 4.85
N THR A 372 -15.27 -4.12 6.03
CA THR A 372 -15.16 -2.70 6.39
C THR A 372 -13.71 -2.23 6.34
N THR A 373 -12.80 -3.00 6.91
CA THR A 373 -11.37 -2.71 6.87
C THR A 373 -10.83 -2.70 5.43
N ALA A 374 -11.27 -3.63 4.58
CA ALA A 374 -10.91 -3.63 3.17
C ALA A 374 -11.34 -2.32 2.46
N GLY A 375 -12.57 -1.86 2.68
CA GLY A 375 -13.04 -0.59 2.13
C GLY A 375 -12.26 0.63 2.63
N LEU A 376 -12.00 0.72 3.95
CA LEU A 376 -11.22 1.81 4.55
C LEU A 376 -9.78 1.81 4.03
N SER A 377 -9.17 0.65 3.84
CA SER A 377 -7.80 0.52 3.32
C SER A 377 -7.66 1.04 1.89
N MET A 378 -8.70 0.88 1.05
CA MET A 378 -8.73 1.46 -0.29
C MET A 378 -8.70 2.99 -0.25
N LEU A 379 -9.50 3.59 0.64
CA LEU A 379 -9.52 5.05 0.82
C LEU A 379 -8.16 5.56 1.33
N ALA A 380 -7.55 4.88 2.31
CA ALA A 380 -6.23 5.23 2.80
C ALA A 380 -5.15 5.13 1.70
N GLY A 381 -5.23 4.11 0.85
CA GLY A 381 -4.33 3.90 -0.28
C GLY A 381 -4.36 5.02 -1.34
N LEU A 382 -5.50 5.70 -1.50
CA LEU A 382 -5.62 6.88 -2.36
C LEU A 382 -4.76 8.07 -1.88
N GLY A 383 -4.27 8.03 -0.65
CA GLY A 383 -3.34 9.03 -0.14
C GLY A 383 -2.09 9.22 -0.99
N ASP A 384 -1.61 8.15 -1.62
CA ASP A 384 -0.44 8.21 -2.51
C ASP A 384 -0.69 8.98 -3.83
N LEU A 385 -1.94 9.35 -4.11
CA LEU A 385 -2.30 10.29 -5.19
C LEU A 385 -2.37 11.74 -4.72
N MET A 386 -2.55 11.98 -3.41
CA MET A 386 -2.83 13.31 -2.89
C MET A 386 -1.58 14.20 -2.88
N LEU A 387 -1.80 15.46 -3.20
CA LEU A 387 -0.77 16.49 -3.08
C LEU A 387 -0.52 16.79 -1.58
N PRO A 388 0.70 17.17 -1.17
CA PRO A 388 1.82 17.59 -2.03
C PRO A 388 2.72 16.45 -2.54
N ALA A 389 2.72 15.27 -1.90
CA ALA A 389 3.65 14.20 -2.23
C ALA A 389 3.32 13.52 -3.56
N ALA A 390 2.09 13.05 -3.73
CA ALA A 390 1.62 12.31 -4.90
C ALA A 390 2.67 11.30 -5.39
N LEU A 391 3.11 10.41 -4.49
CA LEU A 391 4.33 9.59 -4.65
C LEU A 391 4.26 8.69 -5.89
N ALA A 392 3.21 7.89 -6.01
CA ALA A 392 3.09 6.93 -7.11
C ALA A 392 3.05 7.62 -8.48
N PRO A 393 2.22 8.66 -8.74
CA PRO A 393 2.22 9.38 -10.01
C PRO A 393 3.53 10.12 -10.29
N THR A 394 4.19 10.65 -9.26
CA THR A 394 5.47 11.37 -9.42
C THR A 394 6.57 10.41 -9.87
N LEU A 395 6.68 9.25 -9.26
CA LEU A 395 7.65 8.23 -9.65
C LEU A 395 7.32 7.63 -11.02
N ALA A 396 6.04 7.40 -11.31
CA ALA A 396 5.60 6.92 -12.60
C ALA A 396 5.86 7.92 -13.75
N ALA A 397 5.70 9.23 -13.49
CA ALA A 397 6.07 10.28 -14.44
C ALA A 397 7.57 10.21 -14.77
N ARG A 398 8.42 10.09 -13.75
CA ARG A 398 9.88 9.92 -13.94
C ARG A 398 10.23 8.65 -14.71
N ALA A 399 9.56 7.52 -14.39
CA ALA A 399 9.75 6.26 -15.12
C ALA A 399 9.38 6.38 -16.61
N ALA A 400 8.41 7.22 -16.94
CA ALA A 400 8.02 7.55 -18.32
C ALA A 400 8.88 8.67 -18.96
N GLY A 401 9.88 9.21 -18.25
CA GLY A 401 10.75 10.29 -18.71
C GLY A 401 10.02 11.64 -18.85
N LEU A 402 9.07 11.90 -17.95
CA LEU A 402 8.33 13.17 -17.90
C LEU A 402 8.84 14.03 -16.72
N ASP A 403 9.13 15.29 -16.99
CA ASP A 403 9.53 16.28 -15.99
C ASP A 403 8.32 16.82 -15.21
N ASP A 404 7.18 16.97 -15.88
CA ASP A 404 5.93 17.44 -15.26
C ASP A 404 4.97 16.27 -14.96
N ARG A 405 4.60 16.15 -13.67
CA ARG A 405 3.63 15.15 -13.19
C ARG A 405 2.16 15.55 -13.39
N ARG A 406 1.86 16.83 -13.69
CA ARG A 406 0.48 17.33 -13.77
C ARG A 406 -0.38 16.58 -14.78
N PRO A 407 0.09 16.27 -16.00
CA PRO A 407 -0.69 15.48 -16.95
C PRO A 407 -1.03 14.08 -16.42
N VAL A 408 -0.10 13.45 -15.69
CA VAL A 408 -0.28 12.14 -15.07
C VAL A 408 -1.35 12.21 -14.00
N LEU A 409 -1.26 13.19 -13.08
CA LEU A 409 -2.25 13.41 -12.03
C LEU A 409 -3.67 13.62 -12.58
N ARG A 410 -3.82 14.43 -13.62
CA ARG A 410 -5.13 14.66 -14.27
C ARG A 410 -5.74 13.36 -14.79
N LEU A 411 -4.93 12.48 -15.35
CA LEU A 411 -5.38 11.18 -15.85
C LEU A 411 -5.71 10.19 -14.73
N CYS A 412 -5.13 10.35 -13.55
CA CYS A 412 -5.44 9.52 -12.37
C CYS A 412 -6.73 9.94 -11.64
N VAL A 413 -7.29 11.12 -11.91
CA VAL A 413 -8.49 11.64 -11.19
C VAL A 413 -9.69 10.71 -11.36
N LEU A 414 -10.05 10.35 -12.58
CA LEU A 414 -11.19 9.47 -12.84
C LEU A 414 -10.98 8.05 -12.22
N PRO A 415 -9.84 7.40 -12.41
CA PRO A 415 -9.49 6.18 -11.69
C PRO A 415 -9.58 6.31 -10.16
N ALA A 416 -9.14 7.43 -9.59
CA ALA A 416 -9.23 7.66 -8.14
C ALA A 416 -10.68 7.69 -7.65
N PHE A 417 -11.57 8.35 -8.39
CA PHE A 417 -13.00 8.33 -8.08
C PHE A 417 -13.60 6.92 -8.22
N ALA A 418 -13.14 6.11 -9.17
CA ALA A 418 -13.57 4.72 -9.29
C ALA A 418 -13.14 3.89 -8.07
N VAL A 419 -11.89 4.06 -7.58
CA VAL A 419 -11.41 3.42 -6.34
C VAL A 419 -12.23 3.88 -5.14
N ALA A 420 -12.43 5.20 -4.98
CA ALA A 420 -13.22 5.75 -3.86
C ALA A 420 -14.68 5.27 -3.91
N GLY A 421 -15.30 5.28 -5.08
CA GLY A 421 -16.66 4.79 -5.28
C GLY A 421 -16.80 3.31 -4.93
N CYS A 422 -15.85 2.47 -5.39
CA CYS A 422 -15.80 1.05 -5.05
C CYS A 422 -15.64 0.85 -3.53
N ALA A 423 -14.75 1.61 -2.89
CA ALA A 423 -14.55 1.57 -1.45
C ALA A 423 -15.84 1.91 -0.68
N LEU A 424 -16.57 2.97 -1.09
CA LEU A 424 -17.83 3.35 -0.49
C LEU A 424 -18.93 2.31 -0.70
N VAL A 425 -19.00 1.68 -1.87
CA VAL A 425 -19.91 0.56 -2.14
C VAL A 425 -19.60 -0.61 -1.21
N ILE A 426 -18.34 -0.97 -1.05
CA ILE A 426 -17.92 -2.04 -0.13
C ILE A 426 -18.28 -1.69 1.31
N LEU A 427 -18.03 -0.46 1.76
CA LEU A 427 -18.40 0.00 3.10
C LEU A 427 -19.91 -0.04 3.32
N PHE A 428 -20.70 0.37 2.32
CA PHE A 428 -22.16 0.36 2.42
C PHE A 428 -22.71 -1.06 2.50
N PHE A 429 -22.21 -1.97 1.66
CA PHE A 429 -22.66 -3.36 1.58
C PHE A 429 -21.84 -4.31 2.48
N ALA A 430 -21.01 -3.81 3.40
CA ALA A 430 -20.17 -4.65 4.24
C ALA A 430 -20.92 -5.74 5.00
N PRO A 431 -22.15 -5.52 5.58
CA PRO A 431 -22.89 -6.57 6.25
C PRO A 431 -23.35 -7.70 5.30
N GLN A 432 -23.69 -7.35 4.05
CA GLN A 432 -24.14 -8.33 3.04
C GLN A 432 -22.97 -9.11 2.49
N LEU A 433 -21.89 -8.40 2.10
CA LEU A 433 -20.67 -9.00 1.57
C LEU A 433 -19.99 -9.92 2.59
N GLY A 434 -19.96 -9.53 3.87
CA GLY A 434 -19.41 -10.38 4.92
C GLY A 434 -20.16 -11.70 5.08
N ARG A 435 -21.48 -11.71 4.95
CA ARG A 435 -22.29 -12.95 4.98
C ARG A 435 -22.08 -13.83 3.74
N TRP A 436 -21.75 -13.23 2.61
CA TRP A 436 -21.56 -13.94 1.34
C TRP A 436 -20.15 -14.49 1.17
N LEU A 437 -19.17 -13.86 1.80
CA LEU A 437 -17.74 -14.23 1.71
C LEU A 437 -17.28 -15.21 2.80
N ARG A 438 -18.12 -15.44 3.83
CA ARG A 438 -17.95 -16.47 4.85
C ARG A 438 -18.58 -17.78 4.39
#